data_8847ba50b9814707a6576eafb2103cf0
#
_entry.id   8847ba50b9814707a6576eafb2103cf0
#
_cell.length_a   1.000
_cell.length_b   1.000
_cell.length_c   1.000
_cell.angle_alpha   90.00
_cell.angle_beta   90.00
_cell.angle_gamma   90.00
#
_symmetry.space_group_name_H-M   'P 1'
#
loop_
_entity.id
_entity.type
_entity.pdbx_description
1 polymer ?
#
loop_
_entity_poly.entity_id
_entity_poly.type
_entity_poly.pdbx_seq_one_letter_code
_entity_poly.pdbx_strand_id
1 'polypeptide(L)'
;SPAQTQVNAALKRSGEAGNSVPSVDVKGYFASAAADTTTARIGSGTTIILTGNAFIRAKETTDLTAVSGAVAAGGVGAGGSVAVIILNGTTQAEIQGTIRAADTVSISAENTINGSSIQAKVGTAGLIGALGASVAYVDVTGTTGVLIGSGASITSGRNTTVRADLTVKASPVTSGASVGWAAVGLAASRLCVSGTTSILSVQGSSLTAENGNISLTAL
;
A
#
# COMPACT_ATOMS: atom_id res chain seq x y z
N SER A 1 -1.79 12.34 11.63
CA SER A 1 -1.25 12.06 10.30
C SER A 1 -1.70 13.14 9.31
N PRO A 2 -1.00 13.35 8.16
CA PRO A 2 -1.42 14.30 7.12
C PRO A 2 -2.83 14.04 6.61
N ALA A 3 -3.27 12.78 6.56
CA ALA A 3 -4.63 12.37 6.23
C ALA A 3 -5.65 12.94 7.21
N GLN A 4 -5.38 12.79 8.49
CA GLN A 4 -6.27 13.27 9.54
C GLN A 4 -6.42 14.80 9.51
N THR A 5 -5.35 15.50 9.21
CA THR A 5 -5.36 16.96 9.08
C THR A 5 -6.23 17.42 7.90
N GLN A 6 -6.15 16.74 6.75
CA GLN A 6 -6.97 17.07 5.58
C GLN A 6 -8.45 16.72 5.78
N VAL A 7 -8.74 15.55 6.36
CA VAL A 7 -10.11 15.16 6.70
C VAL A 7 -10.70 16.13 7.72
N ASN A 8 -9.97 16.49 8.78
CA ASN A 8 -10.42 17.46 9.76
C ASN A 8 -10.61 18.86 9.17
N ALA A 9 -9.76 19.28 8.23
CA ALA A 9 -9.91 20.56 7.52
C ALA A 9 -11.16 20.57 6.62
N ALA A 10 -11.45 19.46 5.93
CA ALA A 10 -12.65 19.33 5.10
C ALA A 10 -13.92 19.30 5.96
N LEU A 11 -13.93 18.55 7.08
CA LEU A 11 -15.04 18.49 8.03
C LEU A 11 -15.27 19.84 8.72
N LYS A 12 -14.20 20.55 9.09
CA LYS A 12 -14.31 21.88 9.69
C LYS A 12 -14.95 22.89 8.73
N ARG A 13 -14.53 22.90 7.46
CA ARG A 13 -15.13 23.77 6.44
C ARG A 13 -16.60 23.43 6.15
N SER A 14 -16.97 22.16 6.18
CA SER A 14 -18.37 21.74 6.03
C SER A 14 -19.21 22.08 7.27
N GLY A 15 -18.64 22.02 8.49
CA GLY A 15 -19.30 22.38 9.75
C GLY A 15 -19.51 23.89 9.93
N GLU A 16 -18.60 24.72 9.42
CA GLU A 16 -18.74 26.18 9.41
C GLU A 16 -19.90 26.65 8.50
N ALA A 17 -20.36 25.82 7.58
CA ALA A 17 -21.42 26.14 6.64
C ALA A 17 -22.84 25.72 7.06
N GLY A 18 -23.02 25.03 8.18
CA GLY A 18 -24.34 24.67 8.70
C GLY A 18 -24.32 23.74 9.91
N ASN A 19 -25.18 24.02 10.85
CA ASN A 19 -25.29 23.38 12.17
C ASN A 19 -25.76 21.90 12.17
N SER A 20 -25.65 21.16 11.09
CA SER A 20 -26.23 19.81 10.97
C SER A 20 -25.31 18.75 10.36
N VAL A 21 -23.99 18.96 10.32
CA VAL A 21 -23.06 17.90 9.92
C VAL A 21 -22.76 17.04 11.14
N PRO A 22 -23.11 15.75 11.14
CA PRO A 22 -22.75 14.88 12.24
C PRO A 22 -21.22 14.86 12.42
N SER A 23 -20.77 15.04 13.65
CA SER A 23 -19.34 14.87 13.98
C SER A 23 -18.94 13.43 13.69
N VAL A 24 -18.19 13.21 12.62
CA VAL A 24 -17.59 11.91 12.36
C VAL A 24 -16.34 11.82 13.22
N ASP A 25 -16.32 10.90 14.18
CA ASP A 25 -15.11 10.60 14.93
C ASP A 25 -14.13 9.84 14.03
N VAL A 26 -13.27 10.59 13.36
CA VAL A 26 -12.27 10.08 12.43
C VAL A 26 -11.13 9.34 13.18
N LYS A 27 -10.99 9.55 14.50
CA LYS A 27 -9.93 8.90 15.29
C LYS A 27 -10.07 7.37 15.32
N GLY A 28 -11.29 6.85 15.35
CA GLY A 28 -11.54 5.40 15.32
C GLY A 28 -11.14 4.73 14.01
N TYR A 29 -11.19 5.45 12.89
CA TYR A 29 -10.81 4.92 11.57
C TYR A 29 -9.29 4.87 11.34
N PHE A 30 -8.50 5.63 12.10
CA PHE A 30 -7.04 5.67 11.98
C PHE A 30 -6.33 4.89 13.08
N ALA A 31 -7.05 4.27 13.99
CA ALA A 31 -6.49 3.41 15.02
C ALA A 31 -6.01 2.09 14.41
N SER A 32 -4.71 2.03 14.13
CA SER A 32 -3.94 0.85 13.73
C SER A 32 -4.44 0.13 12.47
N ALA A 33 -3.88 0.49 11.32
CA ALA A 33 -3.80 -0.48 10.23
C ALA A 33 -3.08 -1.73 10.77
N ALA A 34 -3.73 -2.89 10.72
CA ALA A 34 -3.06 -4.14 11.03
C ALA A 34 -1.90 -4.30 10.04
N ALA A 35 -0.70 -4.52 10.56
CA ALA A 35 0.44 -4.81 9.70
C ALA A 35 0.22 -6.21 9.10
N ASP A 36 0.19 -6.28 7.79
CA ASP A 36 0.17 -7.55 7.07
C ASP A 36 1.60 -7.99 6.77
N THR A 37 1.87 -9.30 6.88
CA THR A 37 3.23 -9.82 6.69
C THR A 37 3.19 -11.10 5.87
N THR A 38 3.84 -11.05 4.70
CA THR A 38 4.07 -12.20 3.84
C THR A 38 5.55 -12.55 3.84
N THR A 39 5.91 -13.73 4.36
CA THR A 39 7.31 -14.13 4.50
C THR A 39 7.57 -15.50 3.90
N ALA A 40 8.60 -15.60 3.04
CA ALA A 40 9.23 -16.85 2.63
C ALA A 40 10.58 -16.97 3.34
N ARG A 41 10.75 -18.00 4.20
CA ARG A 41 11.96 -18.10 5.05
C ARG A 41 12.66 -19.44 4.95
N ILE A 42 13.99 -19.38 4.83
CA ILE A 42 14.88 -20.51 5.07
C ILE A 42 15.67 -20.20 6.34
N GLY A 43 15.39 -20.94 7.40
CA GLY A 43 15.97 -20.70 8.72
C GLY A 43 17.46 -21.09 8.82
N SER A 44 18.11 -20.62 9.88
CA SER A 44 19.49 -20.97 10.20
C SER A 44 19.64 -22.48 10.43
N GLY A 45 20.78 -23.05 10.05
CA GLY A 45 21.06 -24.49 10.15
C GLY A 45 20.36 -25.36 9.09
N THR A 46 19.47 -24.79 8.28
CA THR A 46 18.85 -25.51 7.17
C THR A 46 19.82 -25.62 6.00
N THR A 47 19.94 -26.83 5.42
CA THR A 47 20.71 -27.05 4.19
C THR A 47 19.80 -27.65 3.12
N ILE A 48 19.70 -26.97 1.98
CA ILE A 48 18.92 -27.38 0.82
C ILE A 48 19.89 -27.66 -0.32
N ILE A 49 19.87 -28.90 -0.84
CA ILE A 49 20.68 -29.31 -1.98
C ILE A 49 19.76 -29.78 -3.10
N LEU A 50 19.85 -29.16 -4.27
CA LEU A 50 18.99 -29.41 -5.41
C LEU A 50 19.84 -29.75 -6.65
N THR A 51 19.38 -30.70 -7.43
CA THR A 51 19.97 -31.05 -8.73
C THR A 51 19.49 -30.15 -9.87
N GLY A 52 18.60 -29.22 -9.61
CA GLY A 52 18.04 -28.26 -10.55
C GLY A 52 17.98 -26.85 -9.97
N ASN A 53 16.89 -26.14 -10.26
CA ASN A 53 16.67 -24.76 -9.83
C ASN A 53 16.13 -24.67 -8.40
N ALA A 54 16.47 -23.59 -7.71
CA ALA A 54 15.85 -23.18 -6.45
C ALA A 54 15.05 -21.88 -6.65
N PHE A 55 13.78 -21.88 -6.16
CA PHE A 55 12.92 -20.71 -6.17
C PHE A 55 12.41 -20.43 -4.76
N ILE A 56 12.77 -19.29 -4.23
CA ILE A 56 12.28 -18.79 -2.93
C ILE A 56 11.53 -17.51 -3.20
N ARG A 57 10.22 -17.50 -2.95
CA ARG A 57 9.39 -16.36 -3.31
C ARG A 57 8.40 -16.01 -2.21
N ALA A 58 8.48 -14.77 -1.74
CA ALA A 58 7.41 -14.12 -1.00
C ALA A 58 6.61 -13.26 -1.99
N LYS A 59 5.33 -13.55 -2.16
CA LYS A 59 4.48 -12.79 -3.08
C LYS A 59 3.19 -12.38 -2.37
N GLU A 60 2.90 -11.10 -2.45
CA GLU A 60 1.66 -10.51 -1.97
C GLU A 60 0.97 -9.75 -3.10
N THR A 61 -0.35 -9.84 -3.12
CA THR A 61 -1.19 -9.05 -4.02
C THR A 61 -2.37 -8.56 -3.22
N THR A 62 -2.50 -7.25 -3.08
CA THR A 62 -3.57 -6.61 -2.32
C THR A 62 -4.45 -5.80 -3.27
N ASP A 63 -5.73 -6.14 -3.33
CA ASP A 63 -6.72 -5.41 -4.10
C ASP A 63 -7.51 -4.48 -3.17
N LEU A 64 -7.39 -3.17 -3.42
CA LEU A 64 -8.01 -2.13 -2.61
C LEU A 64 -9.28 -1.61 -3.28
N THR A 65 -10.38 -1.66 -2.54
CA THR A 65 -11.65 -1.07 -2.96
C THR A 65 -12.25 -0.28 -1.81
N ALA A 66 -12.53 0.98 -2.05
CA ALA A 66 -13.26 1.84 -1.12
C ALA A 66 -14.18 2.77 -1.88
N VAL A 67 -15.47 2.64 -1.67
CA VAL A 67 -16.47 3.52 -2.29
C VAL A 67 -17.27 4.18 -1.17
N SER A 68 -17.23 5.49 -1.13
CA SER A 68 -18.02 6.30 -0.23
C SER A 68 -18.90 7.25 -1.02
N GLY A 69 -20.13 7.43 -0.57
CA GLY A 69 -21.06 8.35 -1.22
C GLY A 69 -21.97 9.04 -0.21
N ALA A 70 -22.33 10.30 -0.50
CA ALA A 70 -23.34 11.03 0.23
C ALA A 70 -24.22 11.83 -0.72
N VAL A 71 -25.52 11.90 -0.44
CA VAL A 71 -26.48 12.74 -1.12
C VAL A 71 -27.25 13.55 -0.08
N ALA A 72 -27.34 14.84 -0.30
CA ALA A 72 -28.16 15.71 0.55
C ALA A 72 -29.02 16.64 -0.31
N ALA A 73 -30.30 16.78 0.03
CA ALA A 73 -31.24 17.65 -0.65
C ALA A 73 -32.13 18.37 0.36
N GLY A 74 -32.51 19.62 0.07
CA GLY A 74 -33.37 20.41 0.94
C GLY A 74 -33.42 21.89 0.59
N GLY A 75 -33.91 22.73 1.48
CA GLY A 75 -33.79 24.18 1.37
C GLY A 75 -32.34 24.63 1.36
N VAL A 76 -31.54 24.03 2.23
CA VAL A 76 -30.06 24.02 2.23
C VAL A 76 -29.60 22.59 2.24
N GLY A 77 -28.81 22.19 1.25
CA GLY A 77 -28.24 20.84 1.16
C GLY A 77 -26.77 20.84 1.56
N ALA A 78 -26.38 20.04 2.57
CA ALA A 78 -24.99 19.85 2.96
C ALA A 78 -24.63 18.37 3.02
N GLY A 79 -23.56 17.95 2.34
CA GLY A 79 -23.14 16.54 2.29
C GLY A 79 -21.62 16.38 2.28
N GLY A 80 -21.15 15.28 2.84
CA GLY A 80 -19.73 14.92 2.83
C GLY A 80 -19.50 13.44 2.57
N SER A 81 -18.44 13.11 1.86
CA SER A 81 -18.06 11.75 1.53
C SER A 81 -16.56 11.58 1.71
N VAL A 82 -16.13 10.53 2.42
CA VAL A 82 -14.73 10.27 2.73
C VAL A 82 -14.41 8.79 2.45
N ALA A 83 -13.43 8.53 1.61
CA ALA A 83 -12.84 7.22 1.40
C ALA A 83 -11.38 7.25 1.83
N VAL A 84 -11.01 6.45 2.82
CA VAL A 84 -9.64 6.39 3.36
C VAL A 84 -9.17 4.94 3.35
N ILE A 85 -8.00 4.71 2.81
CA ILE A 85 -7.29 3.43 2.89
C ILE A 85 -5.92 3.70 3.47
N ILE A 86 -5.56 2.96 4.51
CA ILE A 86 -4.22 2.94 5.10
C ILE A 86 -3.76 1.50 5.07
N LEU A 87 -2.67 1.26 4.35
CA LEU A 87 -2.03 -0.05 4.23
C LEU A 87 -0.62 0.02 4.79
N ASN A 88 -0.30 -0.93 5.67
CA ASN A 88 1.04 -1.13 6.17
C ASN A 88 1.35 -2.62 6.08
N GLY A 89 2.31 -3.00 5.24
CA GLY A 89 2.63 -4.39 4.97
C GLY A 89 4.13 -4.65 4.86
N THR A 90 4.51 -5.91 5.13
CA THR A 90 5.88 -6.37 4.93
C THR A 90 5.85 -7.64 4.08
N THR A 91 6.51 -7.59 2.91
CA THR A 91 6.69 -8.76 2.05
C THR A 91 8.18 -9.06 1.99
N GLN A 92 8.60 -10.20 2.56
CA GLN A 92 10.02 -10.48 2.76
C GLN A 92 10.39 -11.92 2.39
N ALA A 93 11.48 -12.09 1.63
CA ALA A 93 12.18 -13.36 1.51
C ALA A 93 13.42 -13.33 2.39
N GLU A 94 13.53 -14.26 3.34
CA GLU A 94 14.62 -14.32 4.31
C GLU A 94 15.40 -15.62 4.19
N ILE A 95 16.70 -15.53 4.00
CA ILE A 95 17.60 -16.67 3.88
C ILE A 95 18.65 -16.60 4.99
N GLN A 96 18.65 -17.59 5.86
CA GLN A 96 19.64 -17.75 6.95
C GLN A 96 20.36 -19.10 6.87
N GLY A 97 19.96 -19.97 5.96
CA GLY A 97 20.52 -21.31 5.76
C GLY A 97 21.42 -21.41 4.54
N THR A 98 21.76 -22.65 4.19
CA THR A 98 22.56 -22.99 3.01
C THR A 98 21.68 -23.47 1.88
N ILE A 99 21.87 -22.91 0.69
CA ILE A 99 21.24 -23.33 -0.55
C ILE A 99 22.32 -23.70 -1.55
N ARG A 100 22.26 -24.92 -2.09
CA ARG A 100 23.09 -25.36 -3.20
C ARG A 100 22.20 -25.88 -4.31
N ALA A 101 22.19 -25.20 -5.43
CA ALA A 101 21.44 -25.60 -6.61
C ALA A 101 22.40 -25.86 -7.78
N ALA A 102 22.26 -26.99 -8.45
CA ALA A 102 23.10 -27.31 -9.61
C ALA A 102 22.85 -26.39 -10.80
N ASP A 103 21.71 -25.68 -10.84
CA ASP A 103 21.37 -24.73 -11.90
C ASP A 103 21.17 -23.30 -11.31
N THR A 104 20.02 -22.73 -11.40
CA THR A 104 19.74 -21.33 -11.03
C THR A 104 19.13 -21.21 -9.64
N VAL A 105 19.52 -20.18 -8.89
CA VAL A 105 18.83 -19.76 -7.65
C VAL A 105 18.10 -18.45 -7.92
N SER A 106 16.80 -18.42 -7.64
CA SER A 106 15.97 -17.22 -7.71
C SER A 106 15.30 -16.94 -6.36
N ILE A 107 15.57 -15.78 -5.82
CA ILE A 107 15.01 -15.31 -4.55
C ILE A 107 14.26 -14.03 -4.84
N SER A 108 12.96 -13.98 -4.53
CA SER A 108 12.18 -12.77 -4.77
C SER A 108 11.21 -12.44 -3.63
N ALA A 109 11.06 -11.14 -3.41
CA ALA A 109 9.98 -10.55 -2.63
C ALA A 109 9.20 -9.60 -3.56
N GLU A 110 7.92 -9.88 -3.76
CA GLU A 110 7.08 -9.13 -4.69
C GLU A 110 5.80 -8.68 -3.97
N ASN A 111 5.54 -7.39 -3.95
CA ASN A 111 4.31 -6.82 -3.43
C ASN A 111 3.62 -5.99 -4.51
N THR A 112 2.37 -6.34 -4.81
CA THR A 112 1.55 -5.63 -5.79
C THR A 112 0.29 -5.13 -5.11
N ILE A 113 0.10 -3.81 -5.13
CA ILE A 113 -1.05 -3.15 -4.54
C ILE A 113 -1.88 -2.54 -5.67
N ASN A 114 -3.08 -3.06 -5.88
CA ASN A 114 -4.01 -2.60 -6.89
C ASN A 114 -5.14 -1.82 -6.22
N GLY A 115 -5.32 -0.56 -6.60
CA GLY A 115 -6.43 0.28 -6.16
C GLY A 115 -7.40 0.53 -7.32
N SER A 116 -8.20 -0.47 -7.67
CA SER A 116 -9.07 -0.41 -8.85
C SER A 116 -10.29 0.49 -8.67
N SER A 117 -10.78 0.70 -7.46
CA SER A 117 -11.98 1.49 -7.20
C SER A 117 -11.92 2.18 -5.84
N ILE A 118 -11.19 3.28 -5.79
CA ILE A 118 -11.12 4.13 -4.58
C ILE A 118 -11.81 5.44 -4.91
N GLN A 119 -13.06 5.58 -4.46
CA GLN A 119 -13.92 6.67 -4.87
C GLN A 119 -14.64 7.31 -3.69
N ALA A 120 -14.63 8.65 -3.64
CA ALA A 120 -15.49 9.42 -2.77
C ALA A 120 -16.38 10.32 -3.63
N LYS A 121 -17.69 10.15 -3.50
CA LYS A 121 -18.70 10.87 -4.30
C LYS A 121 -19.64 11.65 -3.39
N VAL A 122 -19.97 12.88 -3.77
CA VAL A 122 -20.96 13.68 -3.06
C VAL A 122 -21.91 14.34 -4.05
N GLY A 123 -23.19 14.26 -3.75
CA GLY A 123 -24.24 15.01 -4.46
C GLY A 123 -25.00 15.87 -3.46
N THR A 124 -25.10 17.19 -3.72
CA THR A 124 -25.91 18.07 -2.89
C THR A 124 -26.80 18.93 -3.74
N ALA A 125 -28.05 19.11 -3.31
CA ALA A 125 -29.03 19.99 -3.95
C ALA A 125 -29.72 20.85 -2.88
N GLY A 126 -29.84 22.15 -3.14
CA GLY A 126 -30.51 23.08 -2.24
C GLY A 126 -31.19 24.21 -2.99
N LEU A 127 -32.39 24.60 -2.57
CA LEU A 127 -33.09 25.75 -3.19
C LEU A 127 -32.34 27.06 -2.94
N ILE A 128 -31.75 27.23 -1.75
CA ILE A 128 -31.07 28.46 -1.36
C ILE A 128 -29.54 28.25 -1.40
N GLY A 129 -29.06 27.08 -0.97
CA GLY A 129 -27.64 26.81 -0.97
C GLY A 129 -27.35 25.32 -0.97
N ALA A 130 -26.21 24.91 -1.55
CA ALA A 130 -25.74 23.55 -1.56
C ALA A 130 -24.22 23.49 -1.27
N LEU A 131 -23.81 22.65 -0.34
CA LEU A 131 -22.42 22.46 0.05
C LEU A 131 -22.05 20.98 -0.03
N GLY A 132 -21.00 20.64 -0.78
CA GLY A 132 -20.53 19.28 -0.92
C GLY A 132 -19.02 19.19 -0.67
N ALA A 133 -18.59 18.18 0.08
CA ALA A 133 -17.17 17.87 0.23
C ALA A 133 -16.91 16.40 -0.01
N SER A 134 -15.89 16.06 -0.79
CA SER A 134 -15.45 14.67 -0.98
C SER A 134 -13.94 14.55 -0.84
N VAL A 135 -13.48 13.52 -0.10
CA VAL A 135 -12.08 13.24 0.12
C VAL A 135 -11.80 11.77 -0.16
N ALA A 136 -10.84 11.47 -1.03
CA ALA A 136 -10.30 10.14 -1.20
C ALA A 136 -8.80 10.14 -0.83
N TYR A 137 -8.41 9.33 0.14
CA TYR A 137 -7.05 9.27 0.64
C TYR A 137 -6.55 7.84 0.67
N VAL A 138 -5.37 7.61 0.12
CA VAL A 138 -4.68 6.33 0.17
C VAL A 138 -3.29 6.56 0.72
N ASP A 139 -2.94 5.83 1.77
CA ASP A 139 -1.62 5.81 2.37
C ASP A 139 -1.08 4.38 2.35
N VAL A 140 0.00 4.18 1.63
CA VAL A 140 0.69 2.89 1.53
C VAL A 140 2.04 3.03 2.17
N THR A 141 2.25 2.29 3.25
CA THR A 141 3.53 2.17 3.93
C THR A 141 3.94 0.71 4.01
N GLY A 142 5.22 0.43 4.13
CA GLY A 142 5.68 -0.94 4.30
C GLY A 142 7.05 -1.20 3.70
N THR A 143 7.46 -2.46 3.80
CA THR A 143 8.76 -2.92 3.30
C THR A 143 8.58 -4.13 2.40
N THR A 144 9.20 -4.06 1.21
CA THR A 144 9.33 -5.23 0.34
C THR A 144 10.81 -5.53 0.18
N GLY A 145 11.26 -6.71 0.58
CA GLY A 145 12.69 -6.94 0.59
C GLY A 145 13.14 -8.38 0.63
N VAL A 146 14.43 -8.56 0.31
CA VAL A 146 15.15 -9.81 0.50
C VAL A 146 16.23 -9.60 1.55
N LEU A 147 16.23 -10.43 2.57
CA LEU A 147 17.25 -10.45 3.62
C LEU A 147 18.09 -11.73 3.49
N ILE A 148 19.38 -11.57 3.24
CA ILE A 148 20.36 -12.64 3.28
C ILE A 148 21.11 -12.50 4.60
N GLY A 149 20.69 -13.28 5.57
CA GLY A 149 21.16 -13.17 6.96
C GLY A 149 22.55 -13.73 7.19
N SER A 150 23.06 -13.50 8.39
CA SER A 150 24.36 -13.98 8.82
C SER A 150 24.44 -15.52 8.74
N GLY A 151 25.54 -16.04 8.18
CA GLY A 151 25.75 -17.46 7.98
C GLY A 151 25.01 -18.06 6.78
N ALA A 152 24.24 -17.29 6.05
CA ALA A 152 23.62 -17.75 4.82
C ALA A 152 24.68 -18.04 3.74
N SER A 153 24.54 -19.17 3.05
CA SER A 153 25.40 -19.54 1.93
C SER A 153 24.58 -19.99 0.75
N ILE A 154 24.63 -19.21 -0.32
CA ILE A 154 23.85 -19.46 -1.54
C ILE A 154 24.82 -19.75 -2.67
N THR A 155 24.76 -20.97 -3.22
CA THR A 155 25.59 -21.40 -4.34
C THR A 155 24.69 -21.89 -5.47
N SER A 156 24.88 -21.35 -6.66
CA SER A 156 24.23 -21.81 -7.88
C SER A 156 25.27 -22.28 -8.89
N GLY A 157 24.96 -23.33 -9.63
CA GLY A 157 25.80 -23.79 -10.73
C GLY A 157 25.77 -22.83 -11.94
N ARG A 158 24.71 -22.02 -12.06
CA ARG A 158 24.55 -20.98 -13.12
C ARG A 158 24.28 -19.63 -12.48
N ASN A 159 23.08 -19.09 -12.66
CA ASN A 159 22.77 -17.72 -12.26
C ASN A 159 22.15 -17.66 -10.83
N THR A 160 22.46 -16.60 -10.11
CA THR A 160 21.73 -16.21 -8.90
C THR A 160 21.03 -14.89 -9.16
N THR A 161 19.70 -14.88 -9.02
CA THR A 161 18.87 -13.66 -9.13
C THR A 161 18.20 -13.38 -7.80
N VAL A 162 18.40 -12.18 -7.30
CA VAL A 162 17.73 -11.67 -6.09
C VAL A 162 16.96 -10.42 -6.46
N ARG A 163 15.64 -10.42 -6.18
CA ARG A 163 14.77 -9.31 -6.57
C ARG A 163 13.83 -8.91 -5.43
N ALA A 164 13.73 -7.61 -5.20
CA ALA A 164 12.68 -6.99 -4.41
C ALA A 164 11.90 -6.02 -5.28
N ASP A 165 10.56 -6.13 -5.30
CA ASP A 165 9.70 -5.34 -6.20
C ASP A 165 8.43 -4.90 -5.46
N LEU A 166 8.21 -3.59 -5.41
CA LEU A 166 6.98 -2.98 -4.90
C LEU A 166 6.26 -2.24 -6.03
N THR A 167 5.12 -2.74 -6.44
CA THR A 167 4.28 -2.10 -7.45
C THR A 167 3.00 -1.56 -6.82
N VAL A 168 2.78 -0.25 -6.91
CA VAL A 168 1.55 0.40 -6.44
C VAL A 168 0.78 0.97 -7.63
N LYS A 169 -0.43 0.46 -7.85
CA LYS A 169 -1.36 0.89 -8.90
C LYS A 169 -2.66 1.36 -8.24
N ALA A 170 -2.63 2.49 -7.59
CA ALA A 170 -3.80 3.07 -6.93
C ALA A 170 -4.10 4.46 -7.48
N SER A 171 -5.37 4.72 -7.79
CA SER A 171 -5.82 6.01 -8.28
C SER A 171 -7.07 6.44 -7.52
N PRO A 172 -6.91 7.14 -6.39
CA PRO A 172 -8.05 7.66 -5.66
C PRO A 172 -8.74 8.75 -6.47
N VAL A 173 -10.06 8.66 -6.59
CA VAL A 173 -10.90 9.58 -7.36
C VAL A 173 -11.95 10.21 -6.45
N THR A 174 -12.10 11.50 -6.58
CA THR A 174 -13.20 12.23 -5.94
C THR A 174 -14.09 12.89 -6.98
N SER A 175 -15.39 12.87 -6.74
CA SER A 175 -16.34 13.61 -7.56
C SER A 175 -17.43 14.20 -6.69
N GLY A 176 -17.86 15.41 -7.05
CA GLY A 176 -18.94 16.09 -6.34
C GLY A 176 -19.76 16.95 -7.29
N ALA A 177 -21.06 16.95 -7.08
CA ALA A 177 -21.97 17.85 -7.75
C ALA A 177 -22.79 18.62 -6.69
N SER A 178 -22.80 19.92 -6.80
CA SER A 178 -23.61 20.81 -5.93
C SER A 178 -24.49 21.70 -6.80
N VAL A 179 -25.77 21.71 -6.54
CA VAL A 179 -26.77 22.49 -7.31
C VAL A 179 -27.61 23.35 -6.37
N GLY A 180 -27.64 24.62 -6.63
CA GLY A 180 -28.39 25.60 -5.82
C GLY A 180 -28.10 27.04 -6.25
N TRP A 181 -28.82 28.00 -5.68
CA TRP A 181 -28.55 29.43 -5.93
C TRP A 181 -27.11 29.83 -5.52
N ALA A 182 -26.63 29.27 -4.42
CA ALA A 182 -25.23 29.31 -4.01
C ALA A 182 -24.74 27.89 -3.80
N ALA A 183 -23.90 27.37 -4.69
CA ALA A 183 -23.43 26.01 -4.64
C ALA A 183 -21.89 25.98 -4.54
N VAL A 184 -21.37 25.26 -3.55
CA VAL A 184 -19.91 25.06 -3.34
C VAL A 184 -19.62 23.58 -3.25
N GLY A 185 -18.72 23.09 -4.09
CA GLY A 185 -18.22 21.72 -4.09
C GLY A 185 -16.72 21.72 -3.82
N LEU A 186 -16.28 20.88 -2.90
CA LEU A 186 -14.86 20.62 -2.63
C LEU A 186 -14.55 19.15 -2.89
N ALA A 187 -13.48 18.90 -3.65
CA ALA A 187 -13.02 17.55 -3.92
C ALA A 187 -11.50 17.48 -3.73
N ALA A 188 -11.02 16.50 -2.98
CA ALA A 188 -9.59 16.28 -2.78
C ALA A 188 -9.27 14.78 -2.86
N SER A 189 -8.31 14.42 -3.71
CA SER A 189 -7.75 13.08 -3.75
C SER A 189 -6.25 13.09 -3.52
N ARG A 190 -5.74 12.11 -2.77
CA ARG A 190 -4.32 11.99 -2.51
C ARG A 190 -3.90 10.53 -2.42
N LEU A 191 -2.81 10.21 -3.08
CA LEU A 191 -2.05 8.97 -2.92
C LEU A 191 -0.72 9.30 -2.26
N CYS A 192 -0.43 8.65 -1.16
CA CYS A 192 0.85 8.71 -0.46
C CYS A 192 1.48 7.32 -0.47
N VAL A 193 2.69 7.20 -0.98
CA VAL A 193 3.43 5.94 -0.99
C VAL A 193 4.76 6.18 -0.28
N SER A 194 4.97 5.50 0.83
CA SER A 194 6.18 5.56 1.64
C SER A 194 6.81 4.17 1.80
N GLY A 195 6.52 3.28 0.86
CA GLY A 195 7.09 1.94 0.83
C GLY A 195 8.59 1.95 0.51
N THR A 196 9.31 1.01 1.08
CA THR A 196 10.73 0.78 0.80
C THR A 196 10.95 -0.57 0.15
N THR A 197 11.84 -0.62 -0.85
CA THR A 197 12.35 -1.85 -1.43
C THR A 197 13.82 -2.01 -1.06
N SER A 198 14.22 -3.21 -0.67
CA SER A 198 15.60 -3.43 -0.26
C SER A 198 16.08 -4.86 -0.50
N ILE A 199 17.37 -4.98 -0.81
CA ILE A 199 18.08 -6.24 -0.73
C ILE A 199 19.22 -6.03 0.25
N LEU A 200 19.17 -6.75 1.36
CA LEU A 200 20.16 -6.64 2.44
C LEU A 200 20.93 -7.96 2.56
N SER A 201 22.24 -7.88 2.42
CA SER A 201 23.16 -8.98 2.73
C SER A 201 23.95 -8.63 3.98
N VAL A 202 23.87 -9.46 4.99
CA VAL A 202 24.53 -9.26 6.27
C VAL A 202 25.94 -9.85 6.22
N GLN A 203 26.87 -9.25 6.97
CA GLN A 203 28.22 -9.75 7.09
C GLN A 203 28.26 -11.24 7.49
N GLY A 204 29.11 -12.02 6.82
CA GLY A 204 29.21 -13.48 7.00
C GLY A 204 28.24 -14.28 6.14
N SER A 205 27.48 -13.64 5.25
CA SER A 205 26.72 -14.31 4.18
C SER A 205 27.56 -14.42 2.90
N SER A 206 27.25 -15.41 2.07
CA SER A 206 27.90 -15.59 0.76
C SER A 206 26.92 -15.90 -0.35
N LEU A 207 27.14 -15.29 -1.52
CA LEU A 207 26.47 -15.59 -2.77
C LEU A 207 27.52 -15.99 -3.80
N THR A 208 27.35 -17.15 -4.42
CA THR A 208 28.26 -17.67 -5.45
C THR A 208 27.48 -18.19 -6.65
N ALA A 209 27.85 -17.74 -7.84
CA ALA A 209 27.40 -18.31 -9.10
C ALA A 209 28.62 -18.92 -9.81
N GLU A 210 28.69 -20.25 -9.89
CA GLU A 210 29.91 -20.95 -10.34
C GLU A 210 30.20 -20.70 -11.83
N ASN A 211 29.16 -20.77 -12.67
CA ASN A 211 29.27 -20.59 -14.12
C ASN A 211 28.26 -19.59 -14.66
N GLY A 212 28.01 -18.52 -13.95
CA GLY A 212 27.00 -17.54 -14.33
C GLY A 212 27.12 -16.19 -13.62
N ASN A 213 26.03 -15.46 -13.59
CA ASN A 213 25.96 -14.11 -13.08
C ASN A 213 25.14 -14.03 -11.78
N ILE A 214 25.50 -13.06 -10.93
CA ILE A 214 24.69 -12.64 -9.79
C ILE A 214 24.01 -11.33 -10.17
N SER A 215 22.68 -11.31 -10.09
CA SER A 215 21.86 -10.12 -10.35
C SER A 215 21.08 -9.75 -9.10
N LEU A 216 21.23 -8.52 -8.64
CA LEU A 216 20.54 -7.95 -7.47
C LEU A 216 19.72 -6.75 -7.95
N THR A 217 18.41 -6.76 -7.74
CA THR A 217 17.51 -5.72 -8.24
C THR A 217 16.48 -5.34 -7.17
N ALA A 218 16.41 -4.08 -6.81
CA ALA A 218 15.36 -3.50 -5.95
C ALA A 218 14.64 -2.39 -6.74
N LEU A 219 13.29 -2.50 -6.90
CA LEU A 219 12.44 -1.65 -7.73
C LEU A 219 11.24 -1.11 -6.95
#